data_7409c4745785b5cc29d74a589a19000a
#
_entry.id   7409c4745785b5cc29d74a589a19000a
#
_cell.length_a   1.000
_cell.length_b   1.000
_cell.length_c   1.000
_cell.angle_alpha   90.00
_cell.angle_beta   90.00
_cell.angle_gamma   90.00
#
_symmetry.space_group_name_H-M   'P 1'
#
loop_
_entity.id
_entity.type
_entity.pdbx_description
1 polymer ?
#
loop_
_entity_poly.entity_id
_entity_poly.type
_entity_poly.pdbx_seq_one_letter_code
_entity_poly.pdbx_strand_id
1 'polypeptide(L)'
;MNIGLINPAWGDRRRGVNSTSLYRCIPPQALLQLASLTPLSHEVDIVDENWSEIDFTRPYDMVGITGTTVQIPRAYAVADEFRKRGVPVVIGGPHVSFLPREALGHADSVVRWEADEIWTRVLDDVRTNRLKKVYNPKFPKSLDFTVHRPVSLVFRVETPSWLPLEIKAATIQIQRGCPHNCEFCSVTTFNGRRVKHKSIGYVTDEVKRAKAEGARFFLFLDDNIAADKEYAKELFEALIPLHIRWLSQTEINIADDDIIYLAVGASENCL
;
A
#
# COMPACT_ATOMS: atom_id res chain seq x y z
N MET A 1 4.92 -12.94 -18.19
CA MET A 1 4.75 -11.52 -18.54
C MET A 1 5.69 -10.68 -17.69
N ASN A 2 6.17 -9.59 -18.27
CA ASN A 2 6.92 -8.55 -17.58
C ASN A 2 5.94 -7.45 -17.15
N ILE A 3 5.75 -7.22 -15.86
CA ILE A 3 4.74 -6.33 -15.30
C ILE A 3 5.42 -5.15 -14.63
N GLY A 4 5.10 -3.93 -15.05
CA GLY A 4 5.51 -2.71 -14.38
C GLY A 4 4.42 -2.27 -13.38
N LEU A 5 4.75 -2.16 -12.10
CA LEU A 5 3.89 -1.57 -11.07
C LEU A 5 4.42 -0.20 -10.69
N ILE A 6 3.68 0.86 -11.01
CA ILE A 6 4.18 2.23 -10.95
C ILE A 6 3.43 3.04 -9.89
N ASN A 7 4.20 3.66 -8.99
CA ASN A 7 3.75 4.71 -8.08
C ASN A 7 4.18 6.07 -8.65
N PRO A 8 3.26 6.87 -9.19
CA PRO A 8 3.59 8.19 -9.73
C PRO A 8 4.07 9.15 -8.65
N ALA A 9 4.91 10.10 -9.04
CA ALA A 9 5.43 11.11 -8.12
C ALA A 9 4.33 11.97 -7.50
N TRP A 10 4.55 12.38 -6.26
CA TRP A 10 3.72 13.36 -5.56
C TRP A 10 4.07 14.77 -6.05
N GLY A 11 3.11 15.44 -6.70
CA GLY A 11 3.25 16.82 -7.17
C GLY A 11 4.10 16.96 -8.44
N ASP A 12 4.38 18.20 -8.81
CA ASP A 12 5.15 18.55 -10.00
C ASP A 12 6.65 18.59 -9.68
N ARG A 13 7.39 17.55 -10.05
CA ARG A 13 8.86 17.50 -9.93
C ARG A 13 9.54 18.69 -10.60
N ARG A 14 8.96 19.26 -11.67
CA ARG A 14 9.52 20.40 -12.41
C ARG A 14 9.54 21.69 -11.60
N ARG A 15 8.69 21.82 -10.58
CA ARG A 15 8.58 23.00 -9.74
C ARG A 15 9.53 23.02 -8.55
N GLY A 16 10.43 22.06 -8.44
CA GLY A 16 11.43 22.02 -7.36
C GLY A 16 10.80 21.99 -5.96
N VAL A 17 9.54 21.58 -5.85
CA VAL A 17 8.92 21.35 -4.56
C VAL A 17 9.60 20.14 -3.95
N ASN A 18 10.68 20.40 -3.23
CA ASN A 18 11.29 19.46 -2.31
C ASN A 18 10.29 19.21 -1.19
N SER A 19 9.26 18.43 -1.50
CA SER A 19 8.35 17.93 -0.49
C SER A 19 9.16 16.94 0.37
N THR A 20 9.66 17.44 1.49
CA THR A 20 10.22 16.65 2.60
C THR A 20 9.13 15.84 3.31
N SER A 21 8.03 15.58 2.61
CA SER A 21 6.90 14.85 3.14
C SER A 21 7.32 13.41 3.46
N LEU A 22 7.04 12.99 4.67
CA LEU A 22 7.19 11.60 5.14
C LEU A 22 6.54 10.60 4.15
N TYR A 23 5.47 11.01 3.47
CA TYR A 23 4.78 10.19 2.45
C TYR A 23 5.63 9.81 1.25
N ARG A 24 6.71 10.56 0.94
CA ARG A 24 7.65 10.17 -0.11
C ARG A 24 8.54 9.00 0.30
N CYS A 25 8.76 8.85 1.60
CA CYS A 25 9.63 7.80 2.15
C CYS A 25 8.89 6.48 2.36
N ILE A 26 7.55 6.50 2.39
CA ILE A 26 6.75 5.29 2.62
C ILE A 26 6.59 4.53 1.31
N PRO A 27 7.02 3.25 1.25
CA PRO A 27 6.83 2.41 0.07
C PRO A 27 5.35 2.29 -0.32
N PRO A 28 5.03 2.17 -1.61
CA PRO A 28 3.67 2.07 -2.11
C PRO A 28 3.05 0.72 -1.74
N GLN A 29 2.47 0.61 -0.55
CA GLN A 29 1.97 -0.63 0.04
C GLN A 29 1.05 -1.43 -0.90
N ALA A 30 0.17 -0.75 -1.63
CA ALA A 30 -0.72 -1.40 -2.58
C ALA A 30 0.06 -2.14 -3.68
N LEU A 31 1.15 -1.57 -4.19
CA LEU A 31 1.98 -2.19 -5.22
C LEU A 31 2.82 -3.34 -4.67
N LEU A 32 3.35 -3.20 -3.44
CA LEU A 32 4.04 -4.29 -2.75
C LEU A 32 3.11 -5.48 -2.54
N GLN A 33 1.86 -5.21 -2.15
CA GLN A 33 0.84 -6.24 -2.00
C GLN A 33 0.53 -6.93 -3.33
N LEU A 34 0.28 -6.19 -4.41
CA LEU A 34 0.03 -6.78 -5.72
C LEU A 34 1.23 -7.57 -6.25
N ALA A 35 2.44 -7.06 -6.03
CA ALA A 35 3.66 -7.80 -6.38
C ALA A 35 3.74 -9.13 -5.63
N SER A 36 3.44 -9.15 -4.33
CA SER A 36 3.45 -10.37 -3.52
C SER A 36 2.40 -11.39 -3.97
N LEU A 37 1.26 -10.93 -4.48
CA LEU A 37 0.18 -11.75 -5.02
C LEU A 37 0.42 -12.20 -6.47
N THR A 38 1.43 -11.65 -7.14
CA THR A 38 1.72 -12.00 -8.53
C THR A 38 2.41 -13.38 -8.61
N PRO A 39 1.87 -14.34 -9.39
CA PRO A 39 2.48 -15.66 -9.55
C PRO A 39 3.94 -15.60 -10.02
N LEU A 40 4.75 -16.57 -9.60
CA LEU A 40 6.18 -16.65 -9.94
C LEU A 40 6.48 -16.78 -11.45
N SER A 41 5.48 -17.18 -12.24
CA SER A 41 5.57 -17.23 -13.70
C SER A 41 5.62 -15.87 -14.38
N HIS A 42 5.49 -14.78 -13.63
CA HIS A 42 5.58 -13.40 -14.12
C HIS A 42 6.77 -12.71 -13.49
N GLU A 43 7.39 -11.80 -14.23
CA GLU A 43 8.37 -10.85 -13.68
C GLU A 43 7.64 -9.59 -13.24
N VAL A 44 8.02 -9.03 -12.10
CA VAL A 44 7.43 -7.80 -11.56
C VAL A 44 8.52 -6.80 -11.23
N ASP A 45 8.35 -5.60 -11.75
CA ASP A 45 9.17 -4.45 -11.46
C ASP A 45 8.32 -3.39 -10.77
N ILE A 46 8.76 -2.93 -9.60
CA ILE A 46 8.09 -1.86 -8.86
C ILE A 46 8.87 -0.58 -9.05
N VAL A 47 8.26 0.41 -9.68
CA VAL A 47 8.85 1.71 -9.93
C VAL A 47 8.15 2.76 -9.07
N ASP A 48 8.84 3.29 -8.08
CA ASP A 48 8.37 4.45 -7.33
C ASP A 48 9.04 5.71 -7.91
N GLU A 49 8.26 6.51 -8.61
CA GLU A 49 8.75 7.73 -9.27
C GLU A 49 9.19 8.81 -8.28
N ASN A 50 8.91 8.67 -7.00
CA ASN A 50 9.47 9.55 -5.98
C ASN A 50 10.99 9.34 -5.80
N TRP A 51 11.50 8.16 -6.14
CA TRP A 51 12.90 7.74 -5.97
C TRP A 51 13.64 7.52 -7.25
N SER A 52 12.97 7.06 -8.31
CA SER A 52 13.59 6.71 -9.59
C SER A 52 12.81 7.31 -10.76
N GLU A 53 13.47 7.50 -11.89
CA GLU A 53 12.78 7.87 -13.12
C GLU A 53 12.09 6.66 -13.74
N ILE A 54 10.96 6.92 -14.41
CA ILE A 54 10.25 5.90 -15.16
C ILE A 54 10.93 5.74 -16.51
N ASP A 55 11.44 4.53 -16.78
CA ASP A 55 11.93 4.18 -18.12
C ASP A 55 10.76 3.67 -18.98
N PHE A 56 10.28 4.55 -19.86
CA PHE A 56 9.19 4.22 -20.78
C PHE A 56 9.59 3.29 -21.91
N THR A 57 10.88 3.00 -22.10
CA THR A 57 11.36 2.09 -23.14
C THR A 57 11.40 0.63 -22.68
N ARG A 58 11.19 0.39 -21.39
CA ARG A 58 11.23 -0.93 -20.81
C ARG A 58 10.10 -1.81 -21.37
N PRO A 59 10.40 -3.05 -21.81
CA PRO A 59 9.44 -3.89 -22.52
C PRO A 59 8.46 -4.57 -21.56
N TYR A 60 7.53 -3.80 -21.00
CA TYR A 60 6.46 -4.36 -20.19
C TYR A 60 5.34 -4.92 -21.07
N ASP A 61 4.81 -6.08 -20.68
CA ASP A 61 3.60 -6.66 -21.25
C ASP A 61 2.33 -5.96 -20.73
N MET A 62 2.42 -5.35 -19.55
CA MET A 62 1.40 -4.48 -18.98
C MET A 62 2.00 -3.57 -17.91
N VAL A 63 1.31 -2.47 -17.66
CA VAL A 63 1.62 -1.55 -16.55
C VAL A 63 0.41 -1.38 -15.65
N GLY A 64 0.63 -1.59 -14.33
CA GLY A 64 -0.31 -1.26 -13.27
C GLY A 64 0.10 0.05 -12.59
N ILE A 65 -0.81 1.01 -12.52
CA ILE A 65 -0.54 2.32 -11.90
C ILE A 65 -1.49 2.52 -10.74
N THR A 66 -0.98 3.00 -9.61
CA THR A 66 -1.83 3.45 -8.49
C THR A 66 -1.75 4.95 -8.34
N GLY A 67 -2.78 5.56 -7.71
CA GLY A 67 -2.72 6.99 -7.43
C GLY A 67 -3.83 7.48 -6.51
N THR A 68 -3.43 8.38 -5.63
CA THR A 68 -4.33 9.25 -4.88
C THR A 68 -4.74 10.46 -5.75
N THR A 69 -5.70 11.26 -5.29
CA THR A 69 -6.15 12.44 -6.03
C THR A 69 -5.01 13.42 -6.37
N VAL A 70 -4.03 13.55 -5.49
CA VAL A 70 -2.87 14.43 -5.73
C VAL A 70 -1.93 13.89 -6.81
N GLN A 71 -1.82 12.56 -6.93
CA GLN A 71 -0.95 11.90 -7.91
C GLN A 71 -1.61 11.72 -9.28
N ILE A 72 -2.95 11.83 -9.35
CA ILE A 72 -3.69 11.38 -10.53
C ILE A 72 -3.33 12.12 -11.83
N PRO A 73 -3.03 13.43 -11.86
CA PRO A 73 -2.59 14.09 -13.10
C PRO A 73 -1.29 13.48 -13.64
N ARG A 74 -0.37 13.10 -12.74
CA ARG A 74 0.86 12.41 -13.13
C ARG A 74 0.59 10.97 -13.55
N ALA A 75 -0.28 10.25 -12.84
CA ALA A 75 -0.70 8.89 -13.20
C ALA A 75 -1.26 8.84 -14.63
N TYR A 76 -2.11 9.79 -15.00
CA TYR A 76 -2.67 9.86 -16.35
C TYR A 76 -1.62 10.16 -17.41
N ALA A 77 -0.70 11.10 -17.15
CA ALA A 77 0.40 11.37 -18.07
C ALA A 77 1.31 10.14 -18.29
N VAL A 78 1.59 9.38 -17.24
CA VAL A 78 2.35 8.11 -17.32
C VAL A 78 1.57 7.06 -18.11
N ALA A 79 0.28 6.93 -17.83
CA ALA A 79 -0.61 5.99 -18.51
C ALA A 79 -0.69 6.27 -20.02
N ASP A 80 -0.91 7.51 -20.39
CA ASP A 80 -1.00 7.95 -21.78
C ASP A 80 0.31 7.65 -22.54
N GLU A 81 1.45 7.82 -21.90
CA GLU A 81 2.76 7.55 -22.52
C GLU A 81 2.98 6.06 -22.78
N PHE A 82 2.62 5.16 -21.85
CA PHE A 82 2.67 3.71 -22.08
C PHE A 82 1.67 3.26 -23.14
N ARG A 83 0.45 3.80 -23.13
CA ARG A 83 -0.58 3.48 -24.14
C ARG A 83 -0.17 3.89 -25.55
N LYS A 84 0.49 5.06 -25.73
CA LYS A 84 1.07 5.48 -27.03
C LYS A 84 2.08 4.46 -27.54
N ARG A 85 2.73 3.72 -26.67
CA ARG A 85 3.70 2.65 -27.00
C ARG A 85 3.05 1.28 -27.16
N GLY A 86 1.73 1.18 -27.07
CA GLY A 86 0.98 -0.05 -27.22
C GLY A 86 1.01 -0.96 -25.98
N VAL A 87 1.49 -0.47 -24.85
CA VAL A 87 1.50 -1.23 -23.57
C VAL A 87 0.15 -1.08 -22.88
N PRO A 88 -0.56 -2.17 -22.57
CA PRO A 88 -1.82 -2.14 -21.83
C PRO A 88 -1.63 -1.53 -20.44
N VAL A 89 -2.51 -0.59 -20.07
CA VAL A 89 -2.46 0.11 -18.80
C VAL A 89 -3.70 -0.18 -17.96
N VAL A 90 -3.46 -0.60 -16.72
CA VAL A 90 -4.47 -0.81 -15.68
C VAL A 90 -4.25 0.20 -14.56
N ILE A 91 -5.25 1.02 -14.25
CA ILE A 91 -5.16 1.99 -13.14
C ILE A 91 -6.06 1.55 -11.99
N GLY A 92 -5.51 1.61 -10.76
CA GLY A 92 -6.22 1.39 -9.50
C GLY A 92 -6.00 2.53 -8.50
N GLY A 93 -6.54 2.36 -7.30
CA GLY A 93 -6.37 3.30 -6.20
C GLY A 93 -7.60 4.14 -5.89
N PRO A 94 -7.53 4.99 -4.83
CA PRO A 94 -8.69 5.71 -4.32
C PRO A 94 -9.37 6.60 -5.34
N HIS A 95 -8.62 7.45 -6.05
CA HIS A 95 -9.21 8.41 -6.98
C HIS A 95 -10.05 7.74 -8.06
N VAL A 96 -9.47 6.76 -8.75
CA VAL A 96 -10.15 6.09 -9.88
C VAL A 96 -11.29 5.20 -9.44
N SER A 97 -11.32 4.81 -8.18
CA SER A 97 -12.45 4.08 -7.59
C SER A 97 -13.70 4.94 -7.53
N PHE A 98 -13.55 6.24 -7.29
CA PHE A 98 -14.66 7.21 -7.28
C PHE A 98 -14.96 7.75 -8.67
N LEU A 99 -13.95 7.94 -9.52
CA LEU A 99 -14.05 8.56 -10.85
C LEU A 99 -13.60 7.63 -11.99
N PRO A 100 -14.17 6.42 -12.11
CA PRO A 100 -13.70 5.42 -13.08
C PRO A 100 -13.89 5.84 -14.55
N ARG A 101 -14.89 6.68 -14.85
CA ARG A 101 -15.13 7.15 -16.23
C ARG A 101 -14.06 8.11 -16.69
N GLU A 102 -13.57 8.98 -15.81
CA GLU A 102 -12.46 9.89 -16.10
C GLU A 102 -11.20 9.07 -16.39
N ALA A 103 -10.87 8.13 -15.51
CA ALA A 103 -9.69 7.28 -15.63
C ALA A 103 -9.67 6.43 -16.90
N LEU A 104 -10.83 6.00 -17.42
CA LEU A 104 -10.94 5.27 -18.68
C LEU A 104 -10.56 6.10 -19.93
N GLY A 105 -10.48 7.42 -19.82
CA GLY A 105 -9.88 8.28 -20.84
C GLY A 105 -8.38 8.03 -20.99
N HIS A 106 -7.72 7.60 -19.95
CA HIS A 106 -6.26 7.44 -19.85
C HIS A 106 -5.78 6.00 -19.70
N ALA A 107 -6.67 5.04 -19.37
CA ALA A 107 -6.33 3.66 -19.15
C ALA A 107 -7.15 2.70 -20.00
N ASP A 108 -6.62 1.50 -20.23
CA ASP A 108 -7.35 0.43 -20.92
C ASP A 108 -8.33 -0.25 -19.98
N SER A 109 -8.00 -0.27 -18.69
CA SER A 109 -8.82 -0.83 -17.62
C SER A 109 -8.67 -0.06 -16.32
N VAL A 110 -9.74 -0.07 -15.53
CA VAL A 110 -9.77 0.49 -14.18
C VAL A 110 -10.15 -0.61 -13.19
N VAL A 111 -9.36 -0.75 -12.12
CA VAL A 111 -9.70 -1.58 -10.98
C VAL A 111 -10.17 -0.66 -9.84
N ARG A 112 -11.44 -0.79 -9.47
CA ARG A 112 -12.01 -0.05 -8.36
C ARG A 112 -11.77 -0.80 -7.05
N TRP A 113 -11.67 -0.06 -5.95
CA TRP A 113 -11.55 -0.60 -4.61
C TRP A 113 -10.30 -1.48 -4.42
N GLU A 114 -10.46 -2.61 -3.73
CA GLU A 114 -9.37 -3.53 -3.38
C GLU A 114 -9.15 -4.57 -4.48
N ALA A 115 -7.93 -4.62 -5.04
CA ALA A 115 -7.61 -5.50 -6.17
C ALA A 115 -7.17 -6.91 -5.76
N ASP A 116 -6.91 -7.13 -4.49
CA ASP A 116 -6.22 -8.33 -3.96
C ASP A 116 -6.80 -9.64 -4.50
N GLU A 117 -8.11 -9.87 -4.34
CA GLU A 117 -8.76 -11.14 -4.74
C GLU A 117 -8.92 -11.31 -6.26
N ILE A 118 -8.80 -10.23 -7.02
CA ILE A 118 -9.02 -10.29 -8.47
C ILE A 118 -7.74 -10.10 -9.28
N TRP A 119 -6.61 -9.84 -8.62
CA TRP A 119 -5.38 -9.48 -9.30
C TRP A 119 -4.91 -10.55 -10.31
N THR A 120 -4.90 -11.80 -9.91
CA THR A 120 -4.54 -12.92 -10.80
C THR A 120 -5.46 -13.01 -12.01
N ARG A 121 -6.75 -12.73 -11.83
CA ARG A 121 -7.71 -12.66 -12.94
C ARG A 121 -7.41 -11.50 -13.89
N VAL A 122 -7.04 -10.34 -13.36
CA VAL A 122 -6.65 -9.19 -14.20
C VAL A 122 -5.45 -9.57 -15.06
N LEU A 123 -4.44 -10.23 -14.48
CA LEU A 123 -3.26 -10.71 -15.21
C LEU A 123 -3.63 -11.72 -16.31
N ASP A 124 -4.52 -12.66 -16.01
CA ASP A 124 -5.01 -13.64 -17.01
C ASP A 124 -5.82 -12.98 -18.13
N ASP A 125 -6.64 -11.98 -17.79
CA ASP A 125 -7.43 -11.24 -18.78
C ASP A 125 -6.52 -10.41 -19.71
N VAL A 126 -5.41 -9.84 -19.19
CA VAL A 126 -4.37 -9.19 -20.01
C VAL A 126 -3.73 -10.21 -20.94
N ARG A 127 -3.21 -11.32 -20.40
CA ARG A 127 -2.52 -12.37 -21.14
C ARG A 127 -3.36 -12.97 -22.28
N THR A 128 -4.68 -13.02 -22.09
CA THR A 128 -5.62 -13.59 -23.05
C THR A 128 -6.34 -12.55 -23.90
N ASN A 129 -5.91 -11.29 -23.84
CA ASN A 129 -6.50 -10.14 -24.55
C ASN A 129 -8.02 -9.99 -24.28
N ARG A 130 -8.44 -10.22 -23.03
CA ARG A 130 -9.84 -10.11 -22.56
C ARG A 130 -10.01 -9.10 -21.45
N LEU A 131 -9.11 -8.12 -21.40
CA LEU A 131 -9.10 -7.07 -20.38
C LEU A 131 -10.44 -6.30 -20.37
N LYS A 132 -11.09 -6.27 -19.23
CA LYS A 132 -12.36 -5.56 -19.03
C LYS A 132 -12.09 -4.07 -18.84
N LYS A 133 -13.01 -3.21 -19.26
CA LYS A 133 -12.90 -1.79 -19.02
C LYS A 133 -12.91 -1.45 -17.54
N VAL A 134 -13.77 -2.09 -16.75
CA VAL A 134 -13.85 -1.87 -15.29
C VAL A 134 -13.93 -3.20 -14.56
N TYR A 135 -13.09 -3.35 -13.55
CA TYR A 135 -13.22 -4.38 -12.54
C TYR A 135 -13.78 -3.73 -11.26
N ASN A 136 -14.80 -4.34 -10.70
CA ASN A 136 -15.47 -3.87 -9.49
C ASN A 136 -15.58 -5.04 -8.50
N PRO A 137 -14.48 -5.41 -7.83
CA PRO A 137 -14.47 -6.51 -6.89
C PRO A 137 -15.32 -6.22 -5.66
N LYS A 138 -15.71 -7.26 -4.96
CA LYS A 138 -16.24 -7.16 -3.61
C LYS A 138 -15.09 -6.94 -2.64
N PHE A 139 -15.41 -6.37 -1.49
CA PHE A 139 -14.42 -6.28 -0.41
C PHE A 139 -14.02 -7.69 0.06
N PRO A 140 -12.74 -7.97 0.27
CA PRO A 140 -12.27 -9.26 0.77
C PRO A 140 -12.86 -9.53 2.16
N LYS A 141 -13.00 -10.81 2.49
CA LYS A 141 -13.49 -11.24 3.82
C LYS A 141 -12.36 -11.31 4.84
N SER A 142 -11.15 -11.61 4.38
CA SER A 142 -9.93 -11.69 5.18
C SER A 142 -8.81 -10.93 4.47
N LEU A 143 -7.79 -10.51 5.21
CA LEU A 143 -6.58 -9.91 4.68
C LEU A 143 -5.37 -10.87 4.71
N ASP A 144 -5.58 -12.12 5.12
CA ASP A 144 -4.58 -13.18 5.03
C ASP A 144 -4.56 -13.75 3.61
N PHE A 145 -3.77 -13.14 2.75
CA PHE A 145 -3.64 -13.56 1.36
C PHE A 145 -2.51 -14.56 1.16
N THR A 146 -2.70 -15.49 0.23
CA THR A 146 -1.62 -16.39 -0.20
C THR A 146 -0.57 -15.62 -0.97
N VAL A 147 0.59 -15.43 -0.38
CA VAL A 147 1.73 -14.76 -0.99
C VAL A 147 2.48 -15.74 -1.89
N HIS A 148 2.65 -15.39 -3.17
CA HIS A 148 3.40 -16.19 -4.13
C HIS A 148 4.90 -15.87 -4.13
N ARG A 149 5.26 -14.61 -3.82
CA ARG A 149 6.65 -14.18 -3.70
C ARG A 149 6.85 -13.31 -2.47
N PRO A 150 7.94 -13.48 -1.73
CA PRO A 150 8.29 -12.55 -0.66
C PRO A 150 8.68 -11.20 -1.29
N VAL A 151 8.05 -10.13 -0.82
CA VAL A 151 8.42 -8.75 -1.14
C VAL A 151 8.89 -8.10 0.14
N SER A 152 10.03 -7.43 0.10
CA SER A 152 10.51 -6.72 1.27
C SER A 152 9.58 -5.57 1.63
N LEU A 153 9.19 -5.51 2.89
CA LEU A 153 8.43 -4.40 3.48
C LEU A 153 9.38 -3.36 4.09
N VAL A 154 10.70 -3.61 4.01
CA VAL A 154 11.73 -2.79 4.63
C VAL A 154 12.22 -1.74 3.65
N PHE A 155 12.36 -0.52 4.14
CA PHE A 155 12.90 0.61 3.40
C PHE A 155 13.90 1.38 4.25
N ARG A 156 14.73 2.17 3.59
CA ARG A 156 15.67 3.08 4.26
C ARG A 156 15.00 4.42 4.52
N VAL A 157 15.15 4.92 5.73
CA VAL A 157 14.71 6.27 6.07
C VAL A 157 15.86 7.23 5.72
N GLU A 158 15.58 8.24 4.91
CA GLU A 158 16.54 9.29 4.64
C GLU A 158 16.83 10.08 5.90
N THR A 159 18.09 10.07 6.32
CA THR A 159 18.58 10.90 7.40
C THR A 159 19.31 12.12 6.84
N PRO A 160 19.31 13.27 7.53
CA PRO A 160 20.11 14.42 7.11
C PRO A 160 21.58 14.03 6.95
N SER A 161 22.28 14.65 6.01
CA SER A 161 23.70 14.32 5.69
C SER A 161 24.68 14.47 6.86
N TRP A 162 24.32 15.28 7.85
CA TRP A 162 25.11 15.46 9.10
C TRP A 162 24.89 14.33 10.11
N LEU A 163 23.87 13.47 9.92
CA LEU A 163 23.54 12.35 10.79
C LEU A 163 23.79 11.03 10.01
N PRO A 164 24.98 10.44 10.10
CA PRO A 164 25.33 9.25 9.33
C PRO A 164 24.71 7.97 9.93
N LEU A 165 23.40 7.96 10.12
CA LEU A 165 22.64 6.80 10.62
C LEU A 165 21.86 6.19 9.47
N GLU A 166 22.10 4.91 9.24
CA GLU A 166 21.23 4.12 8.36
C GLU A 166 20.08 3.53 9.18
N ILE A 167 18.90 4.14 9.05
CA ILE A 167 17.70 3.66 9.72
C ILE A 167 16.88 2.87 8.71
N LYS A 168 16.62 1.61 9.04
CA LYS A 168 15.68 0.77 8.30
C LYS A 168 14.36 0.72 9.03
N ALA A 169 13.30 1.01 8.31
CA ALA A 169 11.92 0.89 8.79
C ALA A 169 11.14 -0.09 7.93
N ALA A 170 10.05 -0.63 8.45
CA ALA A 170 9.12 -1.45 7.70
C ALA A 170 7.71 -0.86 7.76
N THR A 171 6.97 -1.01 6.67
CA THR A 171 5.54 -0.70 6.64
C THR A 171 4.73 -1.97 6.67
N ILE A 172 3.75 -2.04 7.56
CA ILE A 172 2.83 -3.18 7.66
C ILE A 172 1.41 -2.64 7.74
N GLN A 173 0.53 -3.18 6.91
CA GLN A 173 -0.90 -2.95 7.02
C GLN A 173 -1.52 -4.15 7.75
N ILE A 174 -2.21 -3.88 8.84
CA ILE A 174 -2.81 -4.91 9.72
C ILE A 174 -4.29 -5.08 9.39
N GLN A 175 -4.98 -3.96 9.15
CA GLN A 175 -6.42 -3.95 8.95
C GLN A 175 -6.85 -2.94 7.89
N ARG A 176 -8.09 -3.06 7.45
CA ARG A 176 -8.75 -2.13 6.51
C ARG A 176 -10.18 -1.88 6.96
N GLY A 177 -10.63 -0.64 6.78
CA GLY A 177 -11.96 -0.19 7.17
C GLY A 177 -11.97 0.49 8.52
N CYS A 178 -13.02 1.26 8.77
CA CYS A 178 -13.22 1.98 10.01
C CYS A 178 -14.72 2.05 10.31
N PRO A 179 -15.16 1.78 11.56
CA PRO A 179 -16.57 1.78 11.91
C PRO A 179 -17.17 3.18 12.00
N HIS A 180 -16.32 4.20 12.16
CA HIS A 180 -16.74 5.59 12.31
C HIS A 180 -17.33 6.15 11.02
N ASN A 181 -18.18 7.17 11.13
CA ASN A 181 -18.83 7.83 10.01
C ASN A 181 -18.48 9.32 9.99
N CYS A 182 -17.19 9.63 9.99
CA CYS A 182 -16.72 11.02 9.91
C CYS A 182 -17.08 11.61 8.54
N GLU A 183 -17.74 12.76 8.51
CA GLU A 183 -18.26 13.39 7.29
C GLU A 183 -17.17 13.70 6.25
N PHE A 184 -15.97 14.02 6.70
CA PHE A 184 -14.82 14.38 5.86
C PHE A 184 -14.00 13.17 5.39
N CYS A 185 -14.25 11.97 5.95
CA CYS A 185 -13.36 10.82 5.77
C CYS A 185 -13.83 9.92 4.62
N SER A 186 -12.92 9.62 3.68
CA SER A 186 -13.20 8.71 2.57
C SER A 186 -12.96 7.23 2.89
N VAL A 187 -12.35 6.92 4.03
CA VAL A 187 -11.95 5.54 4.40
C VAL A 187 -13.15 4.61 4.40
N THR A 188 -14.27 5.00 5.03
CA THR A 188 -15.46 4.15 5.10
C THR A 188 -16.10 3.92 3.74
N THR A 189 -16.00 4.89 2.84
CA THR A 189 -16.50 4.74 1.47
C THR A 189 -15.59 3.86 0.64
N PHE A 190 -14.26 3.94 0.84
CA PHE A 190 -13.27 3.19 0.08
C PHE A 190 -13.06 1.77 0.62
N ASN A 191 -12.89 1.59 1.93
CA ASN A 191 -12.56 0.31 2.58
C ASN A 191 -13.78 -0.36 3.24
N GLY A 192 -14.92 0.36 3.37
CA GLY A 192 -16.10 -0.08 4.08
C GLY A 192 -16.08 0.23 5.57
N ARG A 193 -17.24 0.08 6.22
CA ARG A 193 -17.43 0.32 7.67
C ARG A 193 -17.06 -0.89 8.52
N ARG A 194 -16.98 -2.07 7.92
CA ARG A 194 -16.59 -3.29 8.61
C ARG A 194 -15.07 -3.39 8.61
N VAL A 195 -14.50 -3.43 9.80
CA VAL A 195 -13.06 -3.67 9.96
C VAL A 195 -12.73 -5.11 9.56
N LYS A 196 -11.72 -5.26 8.75
CA LYS A 196 -11.14 -6.54 8.31
C LYS A 196 -9.70 -6.58 8.77
N HIS A 197 -9.27 -7.68 9.35
CA HIS A 197 -7.91 -7.82 9.88
C HIS A 197 -7.14 -8.93 9.18
N LYS A 198 -5.82 -8.85 9.25
CA LYS A 198 -4.95 -10.02 9.15
C LYS A 198 -5.04 -10.81 10.46
N SER A 199 -4.80 -12.11 10.42
CA SER A 199 -4.63 -12.89 11.65
C SER A 199 -3.40 -12.42 12.43
N ILE A 200 -3.43 -12.53 13.76
CA ILE A 200 -2.30 -12.13 14.63
C ILE A 200 -1.02 -12.87 14.23
N GLY A 201 -1.14 -14.17 13.92
CA GLY A 201 0.00 -14.96 13.44
C GLY A 201 0.62 -14.41 12.16
N TYR A 202 -0.22 -14.01 11.20
CA TYR A 202 0.26 -13.41 9.94
C TYR A 202 1.04 -12.11 10.19
N VAL A 203 0.49 -11.22 11.05
CA VAL A 203 1.14 -9.94 11.38
C VAL A 203 2.47 -10.17 12.10
N THR A 204 2.51 -11.05 13.10
CA THR A 204 3.75 -11.35 13.85
C THR A 204 4.82 -11.96 12.95
N ASP A 205 4.45 -12.77 11.97
CA ASP A 205 5.39 -13.33 11.00
C ASP A 205 5.93 -12.27 10.02
N GLU A 206 5.10 -11.30 9.58
CA GLU A 206 5.57 -10.15 8.80
C GLU A 206 6.56 -9.30 9.62
N VAL A 207 6.27 -9.04 10.89
CA VAL A 207 7.17 -8.30 11.79
C VAL A 207 8.50 -9.04 11.97
N LYS A 208 8.47 -10.34 12.27
CA LYS A 208 9.69 -11.15 12.44
C LYS A 208 10.55 -11.15 11.18
N ARG A 209 9.93 -11.32 10.02
CA ARG A 209 10.62 -11.27 8.72
C ARG A 209 11.28 -9.91 8.49
N ALA A 210 10.55 -8.81 8.69
CA ALA A 210 11.10 -7.47 8.52
C ALA A 210 12.24 -7.17 9.53
N LYS A 211 12.14 -7.66 10.77
CA LYS A 211 13.25 -7.61 11.74
C LYS A 211 14.48 -8.36 11.24
N ALA A 212 14.31 -9.54 10.66
CA ALA A 212 15.42 -10.31 10.10
C ALA A 212 16.09 -9.60 8.93
N GLU A 213 15.35 -8.77 8.17
CA GLU A 213 15.87 -7.88 7.13
C GLU A 213 16.53 -6.60 7.69
N GLY A 214 16.47 -6.40 9.00
CA GLY A 214 17.13 -5.31 9.73
C GLY A 214 16.23 -4.10 10.05
N ALA A 215 14.91 -4.21 9.92
CA ALA A 215 14.00 -3.16 10.35
C ALA A 215 14.08 -2.94 11.87
N ARG A 216 14.17 -1.67 12.28
CA ARG A 216 14.17 -1.25 13.68
C ARG A 216 12.95 -0.43 14.08
N PHE A 217 12.28 0.15 13.08
CA PHE A 217 11.03 0.89 13.24
C PHE A 217 9.95 0.29 12.36
N PHE A 218 8.72 0.31 12.86
CA PHE A 218 7.56 -0.23 12.17
C PHE A 218 6.49 0.86 12.04
N LEU A 219 6.00 1.06 10.82
CA LEU A 219 4.87 1.92 10.55
C LEU A 219 3.67 1.03 10.25
N PHE A 220 2.73 0.98 11.17
CA PHE A 220 1.45 0.34 10.92
C PHE A 220 0.54 1.33 10.19
N LEU A 221 0.25 1.03 8.92
CA LEU A 221 -0.41 1.96 7.98
C LEU A 221 -1.94 1.87 8.04
N ASP A 222 -2.46 1.59 9.22
CA ASP A 222 -3.89 1.47 9.45
C ASP A 222 -4.51 2.85 9.70
N ASP A 223 -5.74 3.04 9.22
CA ASP A 223 -6.48 4.30 9.43
C ASP A 223 -6.86 4.53 10.91
N ASN A 224 -7.04 3.43 11.66
CA ASN A 224 -7.32 3.42 13.08
C ASN A 224 -6.98 2.04 13.66
N ILE A 225 -5.77 1.87 14.22
CA ILE A 225 -5.28 0.56 14.69
C ILE A 225 -6.15 -0.04 15.80
N ALA A 226 -6.87 0.78 16.54
CA ALA A 226 -7.76 0.38 17.62
C ALA A 226 -9.24 0.36 17.23
N ALA A 227 -9.56 0.36 15.93
CA ALA A 227 -10.93 0.33 15.43
C ALA A 227 -11.73 -0.90 15.89
N ASP A 228 -11.05 -2.01 16.14
CA ASP A 228 -11.54 -3.19 16.84
C ASP A 228 -10.70 -3.41 18.09
N LYS A 229 -11.27 -3.07 19.24
CA LYS A 229 -10.52 -3.05 20.51
C LYS A 229 -10.07 -4.42 20.97
N GLU A 230 -10.88 -5.46 20.77
CA GLU A 230 -10.52 -6.81 21.20
C GLU A 230 -9.35 -7.32 20.34
N TYR A 231 -9.44 -7.16 19.03
CA TYR A 231 -8.34 -7.51 18.14
C TYR A 231 -7.06 -6.72 18.47
N ALA A 232 -7.18 -5.42 18.77
CA ALA A 232 -6.03 -4.58 19.10
C ALA A 232 -5.34 -5.02 20.39
N LYS A 233 -6.08 -5.47 21.42
CA LYS A 233 -5.51 -6.04 22.64
C LYS A 233 -4.70 -7.29 22.34
N GLU A 234 -5.27 -8.26 21.63
CA GLU A 234 -4.58 -9.48 21.23
C GLU A 234 -3.32 -9.18 20.40
N LEU A 235 -3.43 -8.20 19.48
CA LEU A 235 -2.31 -7.76 18.67
C LEU A 235 -1.16 -7.20 19.52
N PHE A 236 -1.46 -6.26 20.41
CA PHE A 236 -0.43 -5.62 21.24
C PHE A 236 0.23 -6.61 22.18
N GLU A 237 -0.53 -7.52 22.79
CA GLU A 237 0.03 -8.63 23.58
C GLU A 237 1.00 -9.50 22.76
N ALA A 238 0.65 -9.80 21.51
CA ALA A 238 1.50 -10.59 20.63
C ALA A 238 2.75 -9.82 20.15
N LEU A 239 2.71 -8.49 20.13
CA LEU A 239 3.85 -7.64 19.73
C LEU A 239 4.85 -7.42 20.87
N ILE A 240 4.45 -7.49 22.16
CA ILE A 240 5.32 -7.27 23.31
C ILE A 240 6.62 -8.09 23.22
N PRO A 241 6.58 -9.42 23.01
CA PRO A 241 7.81 -10.23 22.98
C PRO A 241 8.68 -9.98 21.75
N LEU A 242 8.19 -9.20 20.78
CA LEU A 242 8.96 -8.89 19.58
C LEU A 242 9.88 -7.69 19.76
N HIS A 243 9.76 -6.95 20.86
CA HIS A 243 10.63 -5.81 21.17
C HIS A 243 10.84 -4.87 19.97
N ILE A 244 9.77 -4.27 19.48
CA ILE A 244 9.76 -3.37 18.32
C ILE A 244 9.41 -1.94 18.73
N ARG A 245 9.90 -0.97 17.96
CA ARG A 245 9.43 0.41 18.00
C ARG A 245 8.49 0.64 16.85
N TRP A 246 7.30 1.17 17.13
CA TRP A 246 6.30 1.35 16.09
C TRP A 246 5.52 2.65 16.23
N LEU A 247 4.91 3.04 15.13
CA LEU A 247 4.02 4.18 15.01
C LEU A 247 2.78 3.76 14.23
N SER A 248 1.61 4.25 14.63
CA SER A 248 0.36 4.08 13.91
C SER A 248 -0.58 5.26 14.12
N GLN A 249 -1.70 5.24 13.45
CA GLN A 249 -2.81 6.18 13.65
C GLN A 249 -3.93 5.52 14.43
N THR A 250 -4.56 6.30 15.31
CA THR A 250 -5.72 5.85 16.07
C THR A 250 -6.62 7.03 16.45
N GLU A 251 -7.79 6.73 16.96
CA GLU A 251 -8.69 7.72 17.53
C GLU A 251 -8.30 8.11 18.95
N ILE A 252 -8.72 9.30 19.39
CA ILE A 252 -8.35 9.83 20.72
C ILE A 252 -8.93 8.98 21.86
N ASN A 253 -10.05 8.31 21.64
CA ASN A 253 -10.71 7.49 22.66
C ASN A 253 -9.89 6.32 23.18
N ILE A 254 -8.79 5.96 22.50
CA ILE A 254 -7.84 4.96 22.99
C ILE A 254 -7.19 5.41 24.32
N ALA A 255 -7.08 6.71 24.56
CA ALA A 255 -6.47 7.25 25.77
C ALA A 255 -7.26 6.95 27.06
N ASP A 256 -8.55 6.66 26.93
CA ASP A 256 -9.43 6.36 28.04
C ASP A 256 -9.59 4.83 28.29
N ASP A 257 -8.84 4.00 27.56
CA ASP A 257 -8.93 2.54 27.60
C ASP A 257 -7.60 1.94 28.04
N ASP A 258 -7.67 0.83 28.79
CA ASP A 258 -6.49 0.05 29.25
C ASP A 258 -5.62 -0.45 28.09
N ILE A 259 -6.17 -0.46 26.88
CA ILE A 259 -5.45 -0.81 25.65
C ILE A 259 -4.22 0.05 25.42
N ILE A 260 -4.19 1.31 25.93
CA ILE A 260 -3.02 2.19 25.82
C ILE A 260 -1.81 1.61 26.55
N TYR A 261 -2.01 0.96 27.69
CA TYR A 261 -0.93 0.35 28.47
C TYR A 261 -0.32 -0.83 27.69
N LEU A 262 -1.14 -1.60 26.99
CA LEU A 262 -0.66 -2.67 26.12
C LEU A 262 0.10 -2.10 24.92
N ALA A 263 -0.42 -1.03 24.30
CA ALA A 263 0.24 -0.37 23.19
C ALA A 263 1.63 0.17 23.59
N VAL A 264 1.74 0.80 24.76
CA VAL A 264 3.02 1.30 25.30
C VAL A 264 3.96 0.14 25.61
N GLY A 265 3.46 -0.93 26.25
CA GLY A 265 4.24 -2.14 26.54
C GLY A 265 4.74 -2.88 25.30
N ALA A 266 3.97 -2.81 24.19
CA ALA A 266 4.35 -3.40 22.91
C ALA A 266 5.38 -2.56 22.13
N SER A 267 5.65 -1.33 22.54
CA SER A 267 6.65 -0.45 21.95
C SER A 267 7.81 -0.24 22.91
N GLU A 268 9.01 -0.71 22.56
CA GLU A 268 10.21 -0.41 23.35
C GLU A 268 10.47 1.11 23.38
N ASN A 269 10.37 1.69 24.57
CA ASN A 269 10.67 3.09 24.81
C ASN A 269 9.85 4.06 23.92
N CYS A 270 8.53 4.01 24.01
CA CYS A 270 7.72 5.15 23.61
C CYS A 270 8.13 6.37 24.45
N LEU A 271 8.80 7.34 23.83
CA LEU A 271 9.00 8.67 24.35
C LEU A 271 7.76 9.52 24.07
#